data_30845a1b3046a631c3b275025751ee94
#
_entry.id   30845a1b3046a631c3b275025751ee94
#
_cell.length_a   1.000
_cell.length_b   1.000
_cell.length_c   1.000
_cell.angle_alpha   90.00
_cell.angle_beta   90.00
_cell.angle_gamma   90.00
#
_symmetry.space_group_name_H-M   'P 1'
#
loop_
_entity.id
_entity.type
_entity.pdbx_description
1 polymer ?
#
loop_
_entity_poly.entity_id
_entity_poly.type
_entity_poly.pdbx_seq_one_letter_code
_entity_poly.pdbx_strand_id
1 'polypeptide(L)'
;LNEAANLADGWRWGAYYQYIGQCHLFMKELPYALAISEEEKVTMKAEIDFLLAYYHMQVLFQYGPCPITDRYIEQDTPSSEFPGRSHYDYVTDWCYNKFEEAYANLPATREGDDWGRATRPIVRALQARLRLYAASKLWNGGFPYRDWKNKNYETPGYGLELVSMNYDEEKWHKALSACQSALKEAESAGHKLFTLEQSEQLREQQKVELPFVPNKLMTGADAEKNKDFLKRVMLMRYMVTTRVNEGNTETIWGLANQGNYLVGSLPHRTVKNNQGTWKGGWSGIAPTLNALARFYKEDGTPVNDWQDAKYYQSAGIEDRTGIINFNISREPRFYAWVAFDDGDFGNELADGKPLKLQMRNSELHGYNPDLFNR
;
A
#
# COMPACT_ATOMS: atom_id res chain seq x y z
N LEU A 1 -17.79 3.92 -20.11
CA LEU A 1 -18.21 4.70 -18.93
C LEU A 1 -18.96 3.84 -17.92
N ASN A 2 -19.82 2.90 -18.35
CA ASN A 2 -20.54 1.99 -17.46
C ASN A 2 -19.64 0.90 -16.85
N GLU A 3 -18.59 0.48 -17.56
CA GLU A 3 -17.64 -0.51 -17.06
C GLU A 3 -16.75 0.07 -15.94
N ALA A 4 -16.35 1.33 -16.03
CA ALA A 4 -15.63 2.01 -14.97
C ALA A 4 -16.48 2.18 -13.69
N ALA A 5 -17.79 2.36 -13.83
CA ALA A 5 -18.71 2.38 -12.69
C ALA A 5 -18.88 1.00 -12.04
N ASN A 6 -18.82 -0.06 -12.82
CA ASN A 6 -18.84 -1.44 -12.29
C ASN A 6 -17.52 -1.84 -11.63
N LEU A 7 -16.38 -1.28 -12.08
CA LEU A 7 -15.09 -1.43 -11.42
C LEU A 7 -14.96 -0.62 -10.11
N ALA A 8 -15.85 0.34 -9.90
CA ALA A 8 -15.90 1.10 -8.64
C ALA A 8 -16.37 0.25 -7.45
N ASP A 9 -16.39 -1.09 -7.61
CA ASP A 9 -16.66 -2.02 -6.51
C ASP A 9 -17.76 -1.50 -5.57
N GLY A 10 -18.97 -1.36 -6.06
CA GLY A 10 -20.12 -0.97 -5.25
C GLY A 10 -20.27 -1.84 -3.99
N TRP A 11 -19.70 -3.04 -4.02
CA TRP A 11 -19.63 -3.94 -2.88
C TRP A 11 -18.64 -3.45 -1.79
N ARG A 12 -17.58 -2.69 -2.10
CA ARG A 12 -16.67 -2.16 -1.08
C ARG A 12 -17.33 -1.10 -0.23
N TRP A 13 -18.14 -0.23 -0.82
CA TRP A 13 -18.98 0.67 -0.04
C TRP A 13 -19.85 -0.10 0.95
N GLY A 14 -20.59 -1.08 0.47
CA GLY A 14 -21.41 -1.96 1.30
C GLY A 14 -20.60 -2.73 2.35
N ALA A 15 -19.44 -3.27 1.97
CA ALA A 15 -18.57 -4.00 2.88
C ALA A 15 -18.05 -3.11 4.03
N TYR A 16 -17.61 -1.88 3.75
CA TYR A 16 -17.16 -0.97 4.81
C TYR A 16 -18.28 -0.61 5.78
N TYR A 17 -19.50 -0.31 5.30
CA TYR A 17 -20.61 -0.04 6.18
C TYR A 17 -21.09 -1.28 6.93
N GLN A 18 -20.95 -2.47 6.37
CA GLN A 18 -21.15 -3.73 7.09
C GLN A 18 -20.15 -3.87 8.25
N TYR A 19 -18.86 -3.58 8.03
CA TYR A 19 -17.84 -3.62 9.09
C TYR A 19 -18.08 -2.54 10.14
N ILE A 20 -18.49 -1.35 9.75
CA ILE A 20 -18.92 -0.29 10.68
C ILE A 20 -20.10 -0.76 11.54
N GLY A 21 -21.08 -1.40 10.94
CA GLY A 21 -22.23 -1.99 11.66
C GLY A 21 -21.77 -3.09 12.66
N GLN A 22 -20.82 -3.94 12.26
CA GLN A 22 -20.25 -4.96 13.16
C GLN A 22 -19.48 -4.32 14.33
N CYS A 23 -18.76 -3.22 14.09
CA CYS A 23 -18.10 -2.47 15.16
C CYS A 23 -19.10 -1.96 16.19
N HIS A 24 -20.20 -1.36 15.74
CA HIS A 24 -21.25 -0.88 16.64
C HIS A 24 -21.98 -2.02 17.36
N LEU A 25 -22.22 -3.15 16.69
CA LEU A 25 -22.78 -4.33 17.34
C LEU A 25 -21.85 -4.84 18.44
N PHE A 26 -20.54 -4.94 18.15
CA PHE A 26 -19.55 -5.33 19.16
C PHE A 26 -19.59 -4.38 20.37
N MET A 27 -19.64 -3.07 20.14
CA MET A 27 -19.70 -2.07 21.22
C MET A 27 -20.99 -2.21 22.06
N LYS A 28 -22.09 -2.58 21.42
CA LYS A 28 -23.38 -2.84 22.10
C LYS A 28 -23.29 -4.06 23.02
N GLU A 29 -22.59 -5.12 22.58
CA GLU A 29 -22.51 -6.40 23.28
C GLU A 29 -21.35 -6.48 24.30
N LEU A 30 -20.28 -5.71 24.11
CA LEU A 30 -19.06 -5.77 24.94
C LEU A 30 -19.33 -5.63 26.46
N PRO A 31 -20.23 -4.75 26.94
CA PRO A 31 -20.52 -4.63 28.38
C PRO A 31 -21.05 -5.93 29.01
N TYR A 32 -21.69 -6.78 28.22
CA TYR A 32 -22.29 -8.04 28.69
C TYR A 32 -21.35 -9.24 28.65
N ALA A 33 -20.12 -9.06 28.13
CA ALA A 33 -19.11 -10.10 28.06
C ALA A 33 -18.49 -10.35 29.45
N LEU A 34 -19.02 -11.31 30.20
CA LEU A 34 -18.63 -11.58 31.59
C LEU A 34 -17.25 -12.24 31.73
N ALA A 35 -16.77 -12.91 30.69
CA ALA A 35 -15.47 -13.59 30.68
C ALA A 35 -14.28 -12.65 30.37
N ILE A 36 -14.52 -11.39 30.05
CA ILE A 36 -13.52 -10.40 29.68
C ILE A 36 -13.39 -9.41 30.83
N SER A 37 -12.15 -9.14 31.26
CA SER A 37 -11.87 -8.15 32.30
C SER A 37 -12.19 -6.72 31.84
N GLU A 38 -12.46 -5.81 32.76
CA GLU A 38 -12.74 -4.41 32.42
C GLU A 38 -11.55 -3.73 31.76
N GLU A 39 -10.32 -4.10 32.13
CA GLU A 39 -9.10 -3.60 31.46
C GLU A 39 -9.01 -4.03 30.00
N GLU A 40 -9.28 -5.31 29.73
CA GLU A 40 -9.34 -5.83 28.35
C GLU A 40 -10.46 -5.16 27.54
N LYS A 41 -11.63 -4.93 28.15
CA LYS A 41 -12.73 -4.21 27.50
C LYS A 41 -12.34 -2.80 27.08
N VAL A 42 -11.54 -2.09 27.89
CA VAL A 42 -11.02 -0.75 27.55
C VAL A 42 -10.15 -0.81 26.30
N THR A 43 -9.23 -1.78 26.23
CA THR A 43 -8.37 -1.95 25.05
C THR A 43 -9.17 -2.38 23.82
N MET A 44 -10.11 -3.33 23.98
CA MET A 44 -10.99 -3.76 22.89
C MET A 44 -11.84 -2.62 22.35
N LYS A 45 -12.39 -1.76 23.25
CA LYS A 45 -13.11 -0.56 22.84
C LYS A 45 -12.22 0.36 22.00
N ALA A 46 -10.97 0.58 22.42
CA ALA A 46 -10.03 1.41 21.67
C ALA A 46 -9.72 0.83 20.29
N GLU A 47 -9.61 -0.49 20.15
CA GLU A 47 -9.45 -1.14 18.85
C GLU A 47 -10.69 -0.95 17.95
N ILE A 48 -11.89 -0.99 18.53
CA ILE A 48 -13.12 -0.75 17.76
C ILE A 48 -13.23 0.74 17.35
N ASP A 49 -12.87 1.68 18.23
CA ASP A 49 -12.82 3.11 17.87
C ASP A 49 -11.81 3.35 16.73
N PHE A 50 -10.66 2.66 16.75
CA PHE A 50 -9.70 2.64 15.65
C PHE A 50 -10.32 2.11 14.36
N LEU A 51 -11.02 0.98 14.40
CA LEU A 51 -11.65 0.37 13.22
C LEU A 51 -12.76 1.25 12.66
N LEU A 52 -13.57 1.89 13.49
CA LEU A 52 -14.57 2.86 13.08
C LEU A 52 -13.94 4.03 12.30
N ALA A 53 -12.87 4.62 12.86
CA ALA A 53 -12.11 5.67 12.18
C ALA A 53 -11.52 5.17 10.86
N TYR A 54 -10.91 3.98 10.85
CA TYR A 54 -10.26 3.38 9.70
C TYR A 54 -11.23 3.11 8.55
N TYR A 55 -12.38 2.48 8.83
CA TYR A 55 -13.35 2.16 7.78
C TYR A 55 -13.98 3.43 7.19
N HIS A 56 -14.34 4.43 7.99
CA HIS A 56 -14.80 5.71 7.48
C HIS A 56 -13.72 6.43 6.66
N MET A 57 -12.46 6.40 7.10
CA MET A 57 -11.33 6.93 6.34
C MET A 57 -11.17 6.20 4.99
N GLN A 58 -11.33 4.87 4.93
CA GLN A 58 -11.28 4.13 3.67
C GLN A 58 -12.41 4.53 2.72
N VAL A 59 -13.63 4.72 3.24
CA VAL A 59 -14.75 5.26 2.45
C VAL A 59 -14.44 6.65 1.94
N LEU A 60 -13.92 7.53 2.81
CA LEU A 60 -13.52 8.90 2.46
C LEU A 60 -12.47 8.93 1.33
N PHE A 61 -11.46 8.06 1.39
CA PHE A 61 -10.39 8.00 0.39
C PHE A 61 -10.86 7.47 -0.96
N GLN A 62 -11.79 6.52 -0.97
CA GLN A 62 -12.25 5.88 -2.20
C GLN A 62 -13.41 6.62 -2.86
N TYR A 63 -14.29 7.22 -2.06
CA TYR A 63 -15.57 7.78 -2.53
C TYR A 63 -15.76 9.27 -2.21
N GLY A 64 -14.80 9.91 -1.52
CA GLY A 64 -14.93 11.28 -1.06
C GLY A 64 -15.93 11.43 0.08
N PRO A 65 -16.68 12.54 0.17
CA PRO A 65 -17.71 12.78 1.18
C PRO A 65 -18.59 11.56 1.41
N CYS A 66 -18.81 11.19 2.66
CA CYS A 66 -19.54 9.98 3.01
C CYS A 66 -20.41 10.17 4.26
N PRO A 67 -21.44 9.36 4.45
CA PRO A 67 -22.21 9.33 5.70
C PRO A 67 -21.31 8.91 6.86
N ILE A 68 -21.45 9.58 7.99
CA ILE A 68 -20.87 9.13 9.26
C ILE A 68 -21.93 8.32 9.98
N THR A 69 -21.60 7.07 10.32
CA THR A 69 -22.41 6.21 11.18
C THR A 69 -21.70 6.11 12.52
N ASP A 70 -22.20 6.81 13.51
CA ASP A 70 -21.62 6.95 14.86
C ASP A 70 -22.35 6.15 15.94
N ARG A 71 -23.37 5.39 15.53
CA ARG A 71 -24.21 4.57 16.42
C ARG A 71 -24.61 3.26 15.75
N TYR A 72 -25.05 2.31 16.57
CA TYR A 72 -25.71 1.11 16.07
C TYR A 72 -27.04 1.49 15.38
N ILE A 73 -27.26 0.97 14.18
CA ILE A 73 -28.48 1.14 13.41
C ILE A 73 -29.26 -0.18 13.47
N GLU A 74 -30.45 -0.14 14.02
CA GLU A 74 -31.33 -1.32 14.09
C GLU A 74 -31.83 -1.70 12.68
N GLN A 75 -32.14 -3.00 12.49
CA GLN A 75 -32.51 -3.53 11.17
C GLN A 75 -33.78 -2.96 10.58
N ASP A 76 -34.71 -2.53 11.46
CA ASP A 76 -36.01 -1.94 11.11
C ASP A 76 -35.97 -0.41 10.97
N THR A 77 -34.79 0.21 11.09
CA THR A 77 -34.63 1.66 10.94
C THR A 77 -35.06 2.10 9.53
N PRO A 78 -36.01 3.04 9.41
CA PRO A 78 -36.42 3.54 8.11
C PRO A 78 -35.28 4.19 7.33
N SER A 79 -35.26 4.02 6.03
CA SER A 79 -34.19 4.60 5.16
C SER A 79 -34.15 6.14 5.23
N SER A 80 -35.23 6.79 5.59
CA SER A 80 -35.29 8.25 5.80
C SER A 80 -34.49 8.75 7.00
N GLU A 81 -34.11 7.86 7.93
CA GLU A 81 -33.33 8.17 9.12
C GLU A 81 -31.84 7.97 8.91
N PHE A 82 -31.41 7.39 7.76
CA PHE A 82 -30.00 7.27 7.45
C PHE A 82 -29.39 8.65 7.14
N PRO A 83 -28.18 8.95 7.67
CA PRO A 83 -27.53 10.21 7.40
C PRO A 83 -27.17 10.36 5.93
N GLY A 84 -27.24 11.57 5.41
CA GLY A 84 -26.67 11.91 4.12
C GLY A 84 -25.11 11.94 4.17
N ARG A 85 -24.50 12.23 3.02
CA ARG A 85 -23.05 12.43 2.97
C ARG A 85 -22.68 13.67 3.79
N SER A 86 -21.69 13.55 4.64
CA SER A 86 -21.10 14.69 5.35
C SER A 86 -19.99 15.33 4.53
N HIS A 87 -19.76 16.64 4.73
CA HIS A 87 -18.68 17.38 4.09
C HIS A 87 -17.32 16.69 4.29
N TYR A 88 -16.45 16.72 3.28
CA TYR A 88 -15.15 16.06 3.31
C TYR A 88 -14.30 16.41 4.54
N ASP A 89 -14.23 17.70 4.85
CA ASP A 89 -13.43 18.17 5.99
C ASP A 89 -14.05 17.76 7.34
N TYR A 90 -15.37 17.72 7.41
CA TYR A 90 -16.08 17.24 8.60
C TYR A 90 -15.78 15.75 8.86
N VAL A 91 -15.85 14.92 7.82
CA VAL A 91 -15.49 13.49 7.94
C VAL A 91 -14.01 13.32 8.30
N THR A 92 -13.12 14.16 7.74
CA THR A 92 -11.70 14.18 8.08
C THR A 92 -11.48 14.46 9.56
N ASP A 93 -12.13 15.50 10.10
CA ASP A 93 -12.00 15.86 11.51
C ASP A 93 -12.63 14.81 12.43
N TRP A 94 -13.77 14.23 12.04
CA TRP A 94 -14.41 13.15 12.77
C TRP A 94 -13.51 11.91 12.86
N CYS A 95 -12.94 11.46 11.74
CA CYS A 95 -12.01 10.32 11.72
C CYS A 95 -10.77 10.61 12.58
N TYR A 96 -10.20 11.82 12.46
CA TYR A 96 -9.03 12.22 13.25
C TYR A 96 -9.32 12.15 14.76
N ASN A 97 -10.45 12.69 15.21
CA ASN A 97 -10.85 12.69 16.62
C ASN A 97 -11.16 11.26 17.11
N LYS A 98 -11.80 10.44 16.28
CA LYS A 98 -12.05 9.03 16.62
C LYS A 98 -10.75 8.23 16.76
N PHE A 99 -9.72 8.53 15.96
CA PHE A 99 -8.38 8.00 16.14
C PHE A 99 -7.73 8.49 17.46
N GLU A 100 -7.96 9.74 17.88
CA GLU A 100 -7.48 10.24 19.19
C GLU A 100 -8.13 9.50 20.36
N GLU A 101 -9.44 9.21 20.28
CA GLU A 101 -10.12 8.39 21.28
C GLU A 101 -9.49 7.00 21.41
N ALA A 102 -9.19 6.38 20.28
CA ALA A 102 -8.51 5.07 20.24
C ALA A 102 -7.09 5.13 20.81
N TYR A 103 -6.32 6.15 20.42
CA TYR A 103 -4.91 6.33 20.80
C TYR A 103 -4.70 6.27 22.33
N ALA A 104 -5.60 6.84 23.10
CA ALA A 104 -5.48 6.97 24.54
C ALA A 104 -5.32 5.60 25.25
N ASN A 105 -5.90 4.53 24.71
CA ASN A 105 -5.97 3.22 25.35
C ASN A 105 -5.34 2.08 24.49
N LEU A 106 -4.63 2.42 23.42
CA LEU A 106 -3.90 1.45 22.61
C LEU A 106 -2.46 1.29 23.10
N PRO A 107 -1.88 0.08 23.00
CA PRO A 107 -0.47 -0.15 23.32
C PRO A 107 0.46 0.49 22.27
N ALA A 108 1.73 0.68 22.66
CA ALA A 108 2.76 1.15 21.75
C ALA A 108 3.20 0.07 20.74
N THR A 109 3.24 -1.17 21.17
CA THR A 109 3.70 -2.33 20.36
C THR A 109 2.81 -3.52 20.58
N ARG A 110 2.81 -4.43 19.62
CA ARG A 110 2.18 -5.75 19.72
C ARG A 110 3.12 -6.80 19.12
N GLU A 111 3.13 -7.99 19.72
CA GLU A 111 4.02 -9.08 19.35
C GLU A 111 3.24 -10.39 19.14
N GLY A 112 3.90 -11.40 18.59
CA GLY A 112 3.33 -12.72 18.39
C GLY A 112 2.06 -12.71 17.56
N ASP A 113 1.03 -13.37 18.04
CA ASP A 113 -0.26 -13.52 17.36
C ASP A 113 -1.07 -12.20 17.30
N ASP A 114 -0.73 -11.22 18.13
CA ASP A 114 -1.34 -9.90 18.14
C ASP A 114 -0.70 -8.91 17.14
N TRP A 115 0.38 -9.32 16.47
CA TRP A 115 1.00 -8.47 15.48
C TRP A 115 0.02 -8.12 14.34
N GLY A 116 -0.02 -6.83 13.99
CA GLY A 116 -0.96 -6.32 12.98
C GLY A 116 -2.26 -5.74 13.55
N ARG A 117 -2.57 -5.94 14.83
CA ARG A 117 -3.64 -5.23 15.54
C ARG A 117 -3.23 -3.79 15.82
N ALA A 118 -4.22 -2.94 16.10
CA ALA A 118 -4.01 -1.51 16.30
C ALA A 118 -3.00 -1.18 17.42
N THR A 119 -2.11 -0.22 17.13
CA THR A 119 -1.13 0.35 18.06
C THR A 119 -1.10 1.87 17.92
N ARG A 120 -0.52 2.57 18.89
CA ARG A 120 -0.36 4.02 18.87
C ARG A 120 0.40 4.54 17.63
N PRO A 121 1.53 3.95 17.21
CA PRO A 121 2.21 4.36 15.98
C PRO A 121 1.34 4.23 14.73
N ILE A 122 0.52 3.16 14.63
CA ILE A 122 -0.42 2.98 13.51
C ILE A 122 -1.44 4.11 13.48
N VAL A 123 -2.02 4.45 14.63
CA VAL A 123 -2.97 5.58 14.74
C VAL A 123 -2.34 6.86 14.22
N ARG A 124 -1.16 7.25 14.71
CA ARG A 124 -0.47 8.48 14.31
C ARG A 124 -0.11 8.49 12.82
N ALA A 125 0.34 7.36 12.28
CA ALA A 125 0.63 7.25 10.85
C ALA A 125 -0.62 7.43 9.98
N LEU A 126 -1.76 6.88 10.40
CA LEU A 126 -3.03 7.05 9.69
C LEU A 126 -3.59 8.47 9.80
N GLN A 127 -3.45 9.11 10.95
CA GLN A 127 -3.81 10.52 11.14
C GLN A 127 -2.98 11.44 10.25
N ALA A 128 -1.67 11.21 10.14
CA ALA A 128 -0.80 11.96 9.24
C ALA A 128 -1.23 11.78 7.79
N ARG A 129 -1.50 10.55 7.37
CA ARG A 129 -2.00 10.25 6.02
C ARG A 129 -3.34 10.91 5.74
N LEU A 130 -4.28 10.86 6.68
CA LEU A 130 -5.59 11.50 6.58
C LEU A 130 -5.48 13.02 6.35
N ARG A 131 -4.67 13.70 7.16
CA ARG A 131 -4.44 15.15 7.06
C ARG A 131 -3.72 15.53 5.76
N LEU A 132 -2.74 14.74 5.33
CA LEU A 132 -2.03 14.96 4.07
C LEU A 132 -2.98 14.86 2.86
N TYR A 133 -3.87 13.87 2.84
CA TYR A 133 -4.90 13.77 1.81
C TYR A 133 -5.84 14.97 1.81
N ALA A 134 -6.31 15.41 2.98
CA ALA A 134 -7.21 16.56 3.09
C ALA A 134 -6.53 17.88 2.67
N ALA A 135 -5.20 18.02 2.84
CA ALA A 135 -4.43 19.17 2.39
C ALA A 135 -4.10 19.14 0.89
N SER A 136 -4.24 17.97 0.23
CA SER A 136 -3.93 17.81 -1.19
C SER A 136 -4.80 18.71 -2.07
N LYS A 137 -4.28 19.08 -3.26
CA LYS A 137 -4.95 19.99 -4.19
C LYS A 137 -6.41 19.60 -4.48
N LEU A 138 -6.70 18.30 -4.59
CA LEU A 138 -8.06 17.82 -4.87
C LEU A 138 -9.07 18.26 -3.80
N TRP A 139 -8.70 18.14 -2.52
CA TRP A 139 -9.59 18.40 -1.38
C TRP A 139 -9.33 19.76 -0.71
N ASN A 140 -8.44 20.56 -1.29
CA ASN A 140 -8.10 21.89 -0.81
C ASN A 140 -8.20 22.92 -1.94
N GLY A 141 -9.42 23.22 -2.34
CA GLY A 141 -9.75 24.25 -3.33
C GLY A 141 -9.64 23.83 -4.79
N GLY A 142 -9.20 22.59 -5.10
CA GLY A 142 -8.99 22.13 -6.48
C GLY A 142 -10.00 21.09 -6.97
N PHE A 143 -11.12 20.91 -6.27
CA PHE A 143 -12.14 19.94 -6.68
C PHE A 143 -12.81 20.38 -7.98
N PRO A 144 -12.94 19.49 -8.99
CA PRO A 144 -13.35 19.91 -10.34
C PRO A 144 -14.85 20.22 -10.49
N TYR A 145 -15.69 19.75 -9.56
CA TYR A 145 -17.16 19.91 -9.65
C TYR A 145 -17.66 20.90 -8.60
N ARG A 146 -18.15 22.07 -9.05
CA ARG A 146 -18.54 23.18 -8.15
C ARG A 146 -19.89 23.00 -7.47
N ASP A 147 -20.77 22.17 -8.03
CA ASP A 147 -22.15 22.02 -7.56
C ASP A 147 -22.43 20.69 -6.86
N TRP A 148 -21.40 20.09 -6.27
CA TRP A 148 -21.58 18.86 -5.53
C TRP A 148 -22.09 19.13 -4.11
N LYS A 149 -23.41 19.03 -3.98
CA LYS A 149 -24.17 19.35 -2.75
C LYS A 149 -25.15 18.24 -2.41
N ASN A 150 -25.45 18.13 -1.12
CA ASN A 150 -26.62 17.37 -0.67
C ASN A 150 -27.91 18.05 -1.11
N LYS A 151 -29.00 17.27 -1.16
CA LYS A 151 -30.34 17.80 -1.39
C LYS A 151 -31.07 18.10 -0.08
N ASN A 152 -31.01 17.18 0.88
CA ASN A 152 -31.83 17.18 2.08
C ASN A 152 -31.02 16.89 3.38
N TYR A 153 -29.69 17.02 3.33
CA TYR A 153 -28.85 16.79 4.51
C TYR A 153 -27.83 17.90 4.66
N GLU A 154 -27.78 18.52 5.82
CA GLU A 154 -26.83 19.57 6.16
C GLU A 154 -25.75 19.03 7.10
N THR A 155 -24.48 19.22 6.72
CA THR A 155 -23.35 18.94 7.61
C THR A 155 -23.16 20.11 8.58
N PRO A 156 -23.02 19.86 9.88
CA PRO A 156 -22.78 20.93 10.86
C PRO A 156 -21.58 21.80 10.47
N GLY A 157 -21.80 23.13 10.36
CA GLY A 157 -20.78 24.09 9.96
C GLY A 157 -20.51 24.20 8.45
N TYR A 158 -21.09 23.34 7.62
CA TYR A 158 -20.86 23.30 6.16
C TYR A 158 -22.16 23.36 5.33
N GLY A 159 -23.34 23.30 5.97
CA GLY A 159 -24.63 23.28 5.27
C GLY A 159 -24.74 22.12 4.29
N LEU A 160 -25.23 22.39 3.07
CA LEU A 160 -25.40 21.39 2.02
C LEU A 160 -24.12 21.05 1.25
N GLU A 161 -23.05 21.83 1.42
CA GLU A 161 -21.79 21.66 0.68
C GLU A 161 -21.09 20.35 1.07
N LEU A 162 -20.51 19.68 0.08
CA LEU A 162 -19.78 18.42 0.29
C LEU A 162 -18.27 18.59 0.27
N VAL A 163 -17.76 19.65 -0.37
CA VAL A 163 -16.33 19.94 -0.50
C VAL A 163 -16.07 21.43 -0.45
N SER A 164 -14.95 21.83 0.15
CA SER A 164 -14.51 23.23 0.16
C SER A 164 -13.89 23.59 -1.19
N MET A 165 -14.38 24.68 -1.78
CA MET A 165 -13.90 25.19 -3.07
C MET A 165 -12.77 26.24 -2.91
N ASN A 166 -12.44 26.62 -1.71
CA ASN A 166 -11.38 27.58 -1.39
C ASN A 166 -10.16 26.86 -0.82
N TYR A 167 -8.98 27.35 -1.21
CA TYR A 167 -7.73 26.90 -0.61
C TYR A 167 -7.65 27.37 0.85
N ASP A 168 -7.21 26.47 1.72
CA ASP A 168 -6.98 26.72 3.14
C ASP A 168 -5.57 26.23 3.53
N GLU A 169 -4.68 27.16 3.86
CA GLU A 169 -3.31 26.86 4.26
C GLU A 169 -3.24 26.10 5.59
N GLU A 170 -4.22 26.29 6.47
CA GLU A 170 -4.28 25.60 7.77
C GLU A 170 -4.35 24.07 7.62
N LYS A 171 -4.88 23.56 6.52
CA LYS A 171 -4.85 22.13 6.24
C LYS A 171 -3.42 21.58 6.11
N TRP A 172 -2.50 22.37 5.54
CA TRP A 172 -1.08 22.00 5.46
C TRP A 172 -0.38 22.07 6.82
N HIS A 173 -0.71 23.04 7.65
CA HIS A 173 -0.20 23.13 9.03
C HIS A 173 -0.67 21.93 9.87
N LYS A 174 -1.95 21.55 9.77
CA LYS A 174 -2.48 20.35 10.41
C LYS A 174 -1.80 19.08 9.90
N ALA A 175 -1.54 18.97 8.60
CA ALA A 175 -0.84 17.84 8.01
C ALA A 175 0.61 17.75 8.52
N LEU A 176 1.35 18.86 8.54
CA LEU A 176 2.72 18.90 9.06
C LEU A 176 2.78 18.47 10.53
N SER A 177 1.91 19.04 11.37
CA SER A 177 1.82 18.68 12.80
C SER A 177 1.52 17.20 13.01
N ALA A 178 0.60 16.64 12.23
CA ALA A 178 0.26 15.21 12.29
C ALA A 178 1.44 14.32 11.83
N CYS A 179 2.18 14.72 10.78
CA CYS A 179 3.38 14.01 10.34
C CYS A 179 4.50 14.04 11.39
N GLN A 180 4.73 15.19 12.03
CA GLN A 180 5.71 15.30 13.12
C GLN A 180 5.34 14.44 14.33
N SER A 181 4.05 14.40 14.68
CA SER A 181 3.54 13.54 15.76
C SER A 181 3.69 12.05 15.42
N ALA A 182 3.43 11.67 14.17
CA ALA A 182 3.60 10.30 13.71
C ALA A 182 5.06 9.84 13.75
N LEU A 183 5.99 10.68 13.28
CA LEU A 183 7.42 10.40 13.34
C LEU A 183 7.89 10.20 14.78
N LYS A 184 7.56 11.13 15.67
CA LYS A 184 7.92 11.07 17.09
C LYS A 184 7.37 9.81 17.77
N GLU A 185 6.13 9.45 17.51
CA GLU A 185 5.51 8.25 18.09
C GLU A 185 6.17 6.97 17.55
N ALA A 186 6.43 6.90 16.23
CA ALA A 186 7.10 5.76 15.62
C ALA A 186 8.51 5.56 16.20
N GLU A 187 9.32 6.61 16.30
CA GLU A 187 10.65 6.57 16.90
C GLU A 187 10.59 6.14 18.38
N SER A 188 9.64 6.68 19.14
CA SER A 188 9.44 6.32 20.54
C SER A 188 9.04 4.85 20.75
N ALA A 189 8.36 4.25 19.79
CA ALA A 189 7.99 2.85 19.77
C ALA A 189 9.10 1.92 19.21
N GLY A 190 10.27 2.49 18.85
CA GLY A 190 11.42 1.73 18.35
C GLY A 190 11.49 1.53 16.85
N HIS A 191 10.56 2.14 16.09
CA HIS A 191 10.65 2.11 14.63
C HIS A 191 11.81 2.96 14.13
N LYS A 192 12.50 2.47 13.12
CA LYS A 192 13.62 3.15 12.44
C LYS A 192 13.78 2.60 11.03
N LEU A 193 14.42 3.37 10.17
CA LEU A 193 14.67 2.95 8.79
C LEU A 193 15.46 1.64 8.74
N PHE A 194 15.07 0.77 7.82
CA PHE A 194 15.78 -0.47 7.52
C PHE A 194 17.06 -0.14 6.74
N THR A 195 18.21 -0.57 7.27
CA THR A 195 19.51 -0.11 6.77
C THR A 195 20.12 -1.06 5.74
N LEU A 196 21.08 -0.53 4.97
CA LEU A 196 21.88 -1.34 4.03
C LEU A 196 22.62 -2.46 4.76
N GLU A 197 23.15 -2.18 5.94
CA GLU A 197 23.84 -3.17 6.78
C GLU A 197 22.91 -4.32 7.17
N GLN A 198 21.70 -4.01 7.65
CA GLN A 198 20.69 -5.04 7.98
C GLN A 198 20.31 -5.88 6.75
N SER A 199 20.13 -5.23 5.59
CA SER A 199 19.86 -5.92 4.33
C SER A 199 20.98 -6.90 3.94
N GLU A 200 22.24 -6.48 4.06
CA GLU A 200 23.38 -7.32 3.72
C GLU A 200 23.55 -8.48 4.72
N GLN A 201 23.35 -8.25 6.01
CA GLN A 201 23.36 -9.31 7.02
C GLN A 201 22.30 -10.39 6.72
N LEU A 202 21.08 -10.00 6.37
CA LEU A 202 20.02 -10.94 5.98
C LEU A 202 20.38 -11.70 4.72
N ARG A 203 20.88 -10.99 3.69
CA ARG A 203 21.29 -11.60 2.43
C ARG A 203 22.37 -12.67 2.64
N GLU A 204 23.37 -12.37 3.47
CA GLU A 204 24.47 -13.31 3.77
C GLU A 204 23.98 -14.50 4.59
N GLN A 205 23.14 -14.28 5.60
CA GLN A 205 22.52 -15.36 6.38
C GLN A 205 21.69 -16.30 5.51
N GLN A 206 20.93 -15.76 4.56
CA GLN A 206 20.11 -16.51 3.62
C GLN A 206 20.90 -17.06 2.42
N LYS A 207 22.20 -16.73 2.31
CA LYS A 207 23.08 -17.12 1.20
C LYS A 207 22.55 -16.71 -0.17
N VAL A 208 21.96 -15.53 -0.26
CA VAL A 208 21.38 -15.01 -1.48
C VAL A 208 22.42 -14.26 -2.29
N GLU A 209 22.57 -14.62 -3.57
CA GLU A 209 23.47 -13.94 -4.50
C GLU A 209 22.88 -12.60 -4.97
N LEU A 210 23.77 -11.68 -5.37
CA LEU A 210 23.37 -10.40 -5.94
C LEU A 210 22.78 -10.60 -7.35
N PRO A 211 21.69 -9.89 -7.71
CA PRO A 211 21.06 -10.04 -9.01
C PRO A 211 21.89 -9.39 -10.13
N PHE A 212 21.71 -9.88 -11.35
CA PHE A 212 22.12 -9.15 -12.54
C PHE A 212 21.13 -7.98 -12.80
N VAL A 213 21.67 -6.81 -13.09
CA VAL A 213 20.88 -5.69 -13.60
C VAL A 213 21.52 -5.15 -14.89
N PRO A 214 20.72 -4.79 -15.91
CA PRO A 214 21.23 -4.29 -17.19
C PRO A 214 21.65 -2.82 -17.08
N ASN A 215 22.75 -2.59 -16.38
CA ASN A 215 23.29 -1.27 -16.11
C ASN A 215 24.66 -1.11 -16.81
N LYS A 216 24.96 0.05 -17.35
CA LYS A 216 26.25 0.36 -17.96
C LYS A 216 27.41 0.32 -16.97
N LEU A 217 27.12 0.44 -15.67
CA LEU A 217 28.12 0.33 -14.60
C LEU A 217 28.65 -1.12 -14.39
N MET A 218 28.14 -2.11 -15.13
CA MET A 218 28.44 -3.53 -14.90
C MET A 218 29.80 -4.00 -15.43
N THR A 219 30.62 -3.16 -16.05
CA THR A 219 31.86 -3.59 -16.69
C THR A 219 33.09 -2.75 -16.29
N GLY A 220 34.19 -3.41 -15.92
CA GLY A 220 35.50 -2.79 -15.76
C GLY A 220 35.78 -2.13 -14.40
N ALA A 221 36.43 -0.96 -14.40
CA ALA A 221 36.89 -0.24 -13.21
C ALA A 221 35.76 0.18 -12.22
N ASP A 222 34.52 0.12 -12.62
CA ASP A 222 33.35 0.46 -11.81
C ASP A 222 32.70 -0.75 -11.11
N ALA A 223 33.38 -1.91 -11.06
CA ALA A 223 32.81 -3.13 -10.45
C ALA A 223 32.39 -2.94 -8.99
N GLU A 224 33.10 -2.17 -8.19
CA GLU A 224 32.73 -1.87 -6.79
C GLU A 224 31.51 -0.96 -6.70
N LYS A 225 31.43 0.07 -7.57
CA LYS A 225 30.22 0.94 -7.62
C LYS A 225 28.99 0.14 -8.03
N ASN A 226 29.19 -0.81 -8.93
CA ASN A 226 28.12 -1.72 -9.33
C ASN A 226 27.68 -2.60 -8.18
N LYS A 227 28.59 -3.14 -7.41
CA LYS A 227 28.30 -3.94 -6.23
C LYS A 227 27.46 -3.15 -5.20
N ASP A 228 27.82 -1.90 -4.96
CA ASP A 228 27.02 -0.99 -4.13
C ASP A 228 25.61 -0.76 -4.71
N PHE A 229 25.51 -0.61 -6.02
CA PHE A 229 24.23 -0.49 -6.69
C PHE A 229 23.36 -1.74 -6.48
N LEU A 230 23.92 -2.94 -6.67
CA LEU A 230 23.22 -4.21 -6.46
C LEU A 230 22.77 -4.41 -5.00
N LYS A 231 23.59 -4.01 -4.04
CA LYS A 231 23.21 -4.00 -2.62
C LYS A 231 22.02 -3.10 -2.35
N ARG A 232 21.93 -1.95 -3.02
CA ARG A 232 20.76 -1.06 -2.92
C ARG A 232 19.51 -1.66 -3.56
N VAL A 233 19.64 -2.43 -4.65
CA VAL A 233 18.53 -3.20 -5.20
C VAL A 233 18.01 -4.22 -4.17
N MET A 234 18.93 -4.94 -3.50
CA MET A 234 18.58 -5.89 -2.46
C MET A 234 17.96 -5.20 -1.24
N LEU A 235 18.48 -4.06 -0.80
CA LEU A 235 17.86 -3.25 0.25
C LEU A 235 16.38 -2.94 -0.06
N MET A 236 16.09 -2.48 -1.28
CA MET A 236 14.72 -2.16 -1.70
C MET A 236 13.81 -3.41 -1.74
N ARG A 237 14.35 -4.58 -2.05
CA ARG A 237 13.62 -5.85 -1.97
C ARG A 237 13.34 -6.24 -0.52
N TYR A 238 14.38 -6.28 0.31
CA TYR A 238 14.26 -6.69 1.72
C TYR A 238 13.40 -5.73 2.54
N MET A 239 13.47 -4.43 2.29
CA MET A 239 12.66 -3.43 2.98
C MET A 239 11.14 -3.73 2.93
N VAL A 240 10.66 -4.31 1.83
CA VAL A 240 9.24 -4.62 1.64
C VAL A 240 8.88 -6.10 1.87
N THR A 241 9.86 -6.99 1.92
CA THR A 241 9.62 -8.44 2.06
C THR A 241 10.02 -9.00 3.41
N THR A 242 10.92 -8.33 4.15
CA THR A 242 11.35 -8.75 5.48
C THR A 242 10.25 -8.46 6.50
N ARG A 243 9.96 -9.45 7.33
CA ARG A 243 8.97 -9.32 8.41
C ARG A 243 9.56 -8.60 9.62
N VAL A 244 8.68 -8.08 10.48
CA VAL A 244 9.11 -7.41 11.73
C VAL A 244 9.89 -8.37 12.63
N ASN A 245 9.47 -9.62 12.76
CA ASN A 245 10.19 -10.65 13.54
C ASN A 245 11.51 -11.11 12.91
N GLU A 246 11.79 -10.72 11.66
CA GLU A 246 13.07 -10.91 10.96
C GLU A 246 13.96 -9.65 11.05
N GLY A 247 13.57 -8.67 11.86
CA GLY A 247 14.35 -7.46 12.13
C GLY A 247 13.98 -6.23 11.28
N ASN A 248 12.88 -6.25 10.52
CA ASN A 248 12.40 -5.04 9.83
C ASN A 248 11.70 -4.11 10.82
N THR A 249 12.43 -3.10 11.27
CA THR A 249 11.93 -2.08 12.19
C THR A 249 11.26 -0.89 11.49
N GLU A 250 11.30 -0.82 10.16
CA GLU A 250 10.69 0.27 9.38
C GLU A 250 9.18 0.10 9.22
N THR A 251 8.69 -1.13 9.19
CA THR A 251 7.26 -1.41 8.99
C THR A 251 6.47 -1.04 10.25
N ILE A 252 5.66 0.02 10.17
CA ILE A 252 4.75 0.43 11.23
C ILE A 252 3.50 -0.46 11.24
N TRP A 253 2.93 -0.74 10.07
CA TRP A 253 1.77 -1.59 9.90
C TRP A 253 1.83 -2.35 8.59
N GLY A 254 1.68 -3.65 8.64
CA GLY A 254 1.71 -4.53 7.49
C GLY A 254 0.55 -5.51 7.48
N LEU A 255 0.19 -5.99 6.30
CA LEU A 255 -0.81 -7.03 6.12
C LEU A 255 -0.11 -8.38 5.95
N ALA A 256 -0.35 -9.28 6.90
CA ALA A 256 0.36 -10.56 6.99
C ALA A 256 -0.01 -11.59 5.91
N ASN A 257 -1.22 -11.52 5.34
CA ASN A 257 -1.75 -12.51 4.41
C ASN A 257 -2.34 -11.86 3.15
N GLN A 258 -1.50 -11.71 2.11
CA GLN A 258 -1.89 -11.16 0.81
C GLN A 258 -2.04 -12.24 -0.30
N GLY A 259 -2.25 -13.48 0.08
CA GLY A 259 -2.17 -14.67 -0.75
C GLY A 259 -2.49 -14.52 -2.25
N ASN A 260 -3.70 -14.15 -2.61
CA ASN A 260 -4.14 -14.18 -4.01
C ASN A 260 -3.64 -12.99 -4.86
N TYR A 261 -3.54 -11.80 -4.30
CA TYR A 261 -3.09 -10.62 -5.06
C TYR A 261 -1.60 -10.71 -5.41
N LEU A 262 -0.77 -11.17 -4.46
CA LEU A 262 0.65 -11.37 -4.71
C LEU A 262 0.88 -12.41 -5.81
N VAL A 263 0.21 -13.55 -5.72
CA VAL A 263 0.30 -14.61 -6.73
C VAL A 263 -0.20 -14.13 -8.09
N GLY A 264 -1.25 -13.30 -8.13
CA GLY A 264 -1.77 -12.70 -9.36
C GLY A 264 -0.82 -11.71 -10.03
N SER A 265 0.04 -11.03 -9.25
CA SER A 265 1.00 -10.03 -9.76
C SER A 265 2.36 -10.61 -10.13
N LEU A 266 2.71 -11.79 -9.62
CA LEU A 266 4.00 -12.42 -9.95
C LEU A 266 4.08 -12.83 -11.43
N PRO A 267 5.28 -12.79 -12.02
CA PRO A 267 5.51 -13.34 -13.35
C PRO A 267 5.09 -14.81 -13.43
N HIS A 268 4.69 -15.21 -14.61
CA HIS A 268 4.15 -16.55 -14.84
C HIS A 268 5.17 -17.65 -14.48
N ARG A 269 4.71 -18.68 -13.75
CA ARG A 269 5.52 -19.85 -13.34
C ARG A 269 6.79 -19.55 -12.54
N THR A 270 6.78 -18.52 -11.75
CA THR A 270 7.90 -18.22 -10.84
C THR A 270 7.90 -19.05 -9.56
N VAL A 271 6.85 -19.82 -9.29
CA VAL A 271 6.71 -20.61 -8.07
C VAL A 271 6.52 -22.09 -8.38
N LYS A 272 7.35 -22.94 -7.79
CA LYS A 272 7.17 -24.40 -7.79
C LYS A 272 6.59 -24.87 -6.45
N ASN A 273 5.70 -25.87 -6.49
CA ASN A 273 5.28 -26.56 -5.28
C ASN A 273 6.36 -27.56 -4.81
N ASN A 274 6.12 -28.21 -3.66
CA ASN A 274 7.03 -29.20 -3.08
C ASN A 274 7.27 -30.44 -3.98
N GLN A 275 6.46 -30.64 -5.03
CA GLN A 275 6.58 -31.73 -6.02
C GLN A 275 7.30 -31.25 -7.29
N GLY A 276 7.86 -30.05 -7.31
CA GLY A 276 8.56 -29.49 -8.48
C GLY A 276 7.65 -29.02 -9.61
N THR A 277 6.33 -29.03 -9.41
CA THR A 277 5.37 -28.53 -10.40
C THR A 277 5.22 -27.03 -10.30
N TRP A 278 5.29 -26.32 -11.41
CA TRP A 278 5.06 -24.90 -11.47
C TRP A 278 3.63 -24.55 -11.04
N LYS A 279 3.49 -23.70 -10.03
CA LYS A 279 2.21 -23.18 -9.54
C LYS A 279 2.32 -21.69 -9.27
N GLY A 280 1.22 -20.97 -9.52
CA GLY A 280 1.15 -19.55 -9.28
C GLY A 280 1.93 -18.70 -10.30
N GLY A 281 1.92 -17.38 -10.07
CA GLY A 281 2.45 -16.47 -11.05
C GLY A 281 1.54 -16.39 -12.27
N TRP A 282 0.56 -15.47 -12.26
CA TRP A 282 -0.46 -15.41 -13.33
C TRP A 282 -0.23 -14.21 -14.25
N SER A 283 0.75 -13.35 -13.97
CA SER A 283 0.99 -12.08 -14.70
C SER A 283 -0.30 -11.27 -14.93
N GLY A 284 -1.28 -11.43 -14.04
CA GLY A 284 -2.60 -10.82 -14.20
C GLY A 284 -2.65 -9.35 -13.83
N ILE A 285 -1.63 -8.85 -13.14
CA ILE A 285 -1.50 -7.45 -12.72
C ILE A 285 -0.15 -6.94 -13.21
N ALA A 286 -0.18 -5.97 -14.10
CA ALA A 286 1.02 -5.31 -14.61
C ALA A 286 0.90 -3.80 -14.44
N PRO A 287 1.98 -3.09 -14.11
CA PRO A 287 1.99 -1.63 -14.11
C PRO A 287 1.88 -1.09 -15.53
N THR A 288 1.27 0.07 -15.69
CA THR A 288 1.25 0.75 -16.99
C THR A 288 2.65 1.24 -17.36
N LEU A 289 2.94 1.36 -18.67
CA LEU A 289 4.21 1.92 -19.16
C LEU A 289 4.46 3.33 -18.59
N ASN A 290 3.41 4.15 -18.46
CA ASN A 290 3.51 5.47 -17.84
C ASN A 290 3.96 5.39 -16.38
N ALA A 291 3.47 4.42 -15.60
CA ALA A 291 3.93 4.21 -14.22
C ALA A 291 5.40 3.76 -14.20
N LEU A 292 5.79 2.86 -15.10
CA LEU A 292 7.20 2.41 -15.22
C LEU A 292 8.13 3.53 -15.66
N ALA A 293 7.69 4.45 -16.52
CA ALA A 293 8.46 5.61 -16.96
C ALA A 293 8.75 6.62 -15.81
N ARG A 294 7.97 6.57 -14.72
CA ARG A 294 8.18 7.41 -13.54
C ARG A 294 9.32 6.97 -12.64
N PHE A 295 9.81 5.74 -12.79
CA PHE A 295 11.08 5.38 -12.20
C PHE A 295 12.21 6.15 -12.90
N TYR A 296 13.13 6.70 -12.14
CA TYR A 296 14.25 7.43 -12.69
C TYR A 296 15.29 6.52 -13.33
N LYS A 297 16.19 7.13 -14.10
CA LYS A 297 17.45 6.51 -14.50
C LYS A 297 18.40 6.45 -13.31
N GLU A 298 19.48 5.67 -13.45
CA GLU A 298 20.53 5.53 -12.42
C GLU A 298 21.23 6.84 -12.05
N ASP A 299 21.23 7.83 -12.95
CA ASP A 299 21.77 9.17 -12.75
C ASP A 299 20.78 10.15 -12.10
N GLY A 300 19.59 9.69 -11.73
CA GLY A 300 18.54 10.50 -11.13
C GLY A 300 17.71 11.32 -12.14
N THR A 301 17.95 11.18 -13.44
CA THR A 301 17.15 11.89 -14.45
C THR A 301 15.87 11.13 -14.81
N PRO A 302 14.79 11.84 -15.18
CA PRO A 302 13.55 11.19 -15.61
C PRO A 302 13.72 10.49 -16.98
N VAL A 303 12.89 9.48 -17.23
CA VAL A 303 12.76 8.87 -18.56
C VAL A 303 11.80 9.72 -19.39
N ASN A 304 12.35 10.65 -20.14
CA ASN A 304 11.59 11.43 -21.11
C ASN A 304 11.40 10.63 -22.40
N ASP A 305 10.39 10.98 -23.18
CA ASP A 305 10.12 10.39 -24.50
C ASP A 305 10.01 8.85 -24.50
N TRP A 306 9.52 8.28 -23.39
CA TRP A 306 9.40 6.84 -23.22
C TRP A 306 8.52 6.14 -24.29
N GLN A 307 7.70 6.90 -25.04
CA GLN A 307 6.93 6.40 -26.18
C GLN A 307 7.78 6.17 -27.44
N ASP A 308 9.02 6.69 -27.47
CA ASP A 308 9.90 6.51 -28.62
C ASP A 308 10.22 5.02 -28.83
N ALA A 309 10.09 4.59 -30.09
CA ALA A 309 10.31 3.20 -30.49
C ALA A 309 11.71 2.66 -30.14
N LYS A 310 12.71 3.54 -29.99
CA LYS A 310 14.08 3.14 -29.58
C LYS A 310 14.12 2.44 -28.23
N TYR A 311 13.21 2.79 -27.29
CA TYR A 311 13.14 2.16 -25.97
C TYR A 311 12.68 0.70 -26.03
N TYR A 312 11.95 0.31 -27.08
CA TYR A 312 11.37 -1.03 -27.22
C TYR A 312 12.23 -1.97 -28.09
N GLN A 313 13.37 -1.49 -28.56
CA GLN A 313 14.35 -2.32 -29.26
C GLN A 313 15.19 -3.12 -28.27
N SER A 314 15.70 -4.29 -28.71
CA SER A 314 16.62 -5.09 -27.93
C SER A 314 17.83 -4.27 -27.48
N ALA A 315 18.23 -4.49 -26.23
CA ALA A 315 19.41 -3.87 -25.65
C ALA A 315 20.74 -4.48 -26.16
N GLY A 316 20.68 -5.58 -26.90
CA GLY A 316 21.86 -6.25 -27.44
C GLY A 316 22.74 -6.93 -26.38
N ILE A 317 22.15 -7.31 -25.24
CA ILE A 317 22.87 -8.02 -24.18
C ILE A 317 22.93 -9.50 -24.55
N GLU A 318 24.14 -10.04 -24.64
CA GLU A 318 24.38 -11.47 -24.88
C GLU A 318 23.71 -12.32 -23.80
N ASP A 319 23.09 -13.43 -24.18
CA ASP A 319 22.34 -14.34 -23.31
C ASP A 319 21.09 -13.74 -22.61
N ARG A 320 20.73 -12.47 -22.90
CA ARG A 320 19.58 -11.77 -22.34
C ARG A 320 18.87 -10.90 -23.38
N THR A 321 18.56 -11.52 -24.53
CA THR A 321 17.99 -10.83 -25.72
C THR A 321 16.59 -10.26 -25.51
N GLY A 322 15.90 -10.71 -24.47
CA GLY A 322 14.59 -10.19 -24.04
C GLY A 322 14.64 -8.83 -23.38
N ILE A 323 15.82 -8.39 -22.93
CA ILE A 323 15.98 -7.07 -22.33
C ILE A 323 15.90 -6.00 -23.42
N ILE A 324 15.07 -5.01 -23.21
CA ILE A 324 14.89 -3.85 -24.09
C ILE A 324 15.56 -2.60 -23.51
N ASN A 325 15.80 -1.60 -24.36
CA ASN A 325 16.45 -0.34 -23.94
C ASN A 325 15.69 0.40 -22.83
N PHE A 326 14.39 0.19 -22.70
CA PHE A 326 13.58 0.77 -21.61
C PHE A 326 14.01 0.27 -20.21
N ASN A 327 14.58 -0.93 -20.15
CA ASN A 327 14.97 -1.57 -18.90
C ASN A 327 16.42 -1.27 -18.46
N ILE A 328 17.19 -0.54 -19.31
CA ILE A 328 18.62 -0.29 -19.05
C ILE A 328 18.81 0.96 -18.19
N SER A 329 19.85 0.93 -17.33
CA SER A 329 20.32 2.08 -16.56
C SER A 329 19.20 2.77 -15.78
N ARG A 330 18.41 1.96 -15.08
CA ARG A 330 17.31 2.45 -14.21
C ARG A 330 17.78 2.50 -12.75
N GLU A 331 17.05 3.22 -11.93
CA GLU A 331 17.31 3.30 -10.48
C GLU A 331 17.12 1.96 -9.74
N PRO A 332 17.69 1.76 -8.53
CA PRO A 332 17.58 0.50 -7.79
C PRO A 332 16.15 0.01 -7.56
N ARG A 333 15.18 0.91 -7.31
CA ARG A 333 13.77 0.54 -7.10
C ARG A 333 13.15 -0.13 -8.31
N PHE A 334 13.54 0.26 -9.53
CA PHE A 334 13.07 -0.38 -10.74
C PHE A 334 13.43 -1.86 -10.75
N TYR A 335 14.70 -2.18 -10.53
CA TYR A 335 15.18 -3.57 -10.53
C TYR A 335 14.75 -4.37 -9.31
N ALA A 336 14.37 -3.68 -8.24
CA ALA A 336 13.82 -4.34 -7.05
C ALA A 336 12.37 -4.81 -7.24
N TRP A 337 11.54 -4.00 -7.94
CA TRP A 337 10.08 -4.17 -7.92
C TRP A 337 9.47 -4.47 -9.30
N VAL A 338 10.21 -4.29 -10.38
CA VAL A 338 9.70 -4.51 -11.73
C VAL A 338 10.28 -5.79 -12.32
N ALA A 339 9.40 -6.71 -12.67
CA ALA A 339 9.74 -7.92 -13.40
C ALA A 339 9.69 -7.65 -14.92
N PHE A 340 10.69 -8.09 -15.66
CA PHE A 340 10.76 -7.99 -17.12
C PHE A 340 11.52 -9.18 -17.71
N ASP A 341 11.30 -9.43 -19.00
CA ASP A 341 11.88 -10.58 -19.68
C ASP A 341 13.41 -10.54 -19.65
N ASP A 342 14.04 -11.69 -19.37
CA ASP A 342 15.48 -11.88 -19.15
C ASP A 342 16.10 -11.05 -18.01
N GLY A 343 15.28 -10.39 -17.17
CA GLY A 343 15.71 -9.77 -15.92
C GLY A 343 15.78 -10.78 -14.77
N ASP A 344 16.56 -10.46 -13.74
CA ASP A 344 16.59 -11.25 -12.51
C ASP A 344 15.52 -10.73 -11.53
N PHE A 345 14.61 -11.61 -11.12
CA PHE A 345 13.53 -11.28 -10.21
C PHE A 345 13.37 -12.36 -9.13
N GLY A 346 13.57 -11.98 -7.87
CA GLY A 346 13.60 -12.93 -6.78
C GLY A 346 14.80 -13.89 -6.85
N ASN A 347 14.69 -15.01 -6.15
CA ASN A 347 15.74 -16.02 -6.10
C ASN A 347 15.13 -17.42 -6.22
N GLU A 348 15.93 -18.35 -6.74
CA GLU A 348 15.63 -19.77 -6.66
C GLU A 348 15.70 -20.23 -5.20
N LEU A 349 14.63 -20.85 -4.73
CA LEU A 349 14.51 -21.23 -3.30
C LEU A 349 15.56 -22.27 -2.84
N ALA A 350 16.13 -23.02 -3.79
CA ALA A 350 17.01 -24.14 -3.46
C ALA A 350 18.47 -23.73 -3.21
N ASP A 351 18.96 -22.70 -3.88
CA ASP A 351 20.39 -22.36 -3.87
C ASP A 351 20.71 -20.87 -3.72
N GLY A 352 19.70 -20.03 -3.56
CA GLY A 352 19.86 -18.59 -3.37
C GLY A 352 20.28 -17.81 -4.62
N LYS A 353 20.33 -18.46 -5.80
CA LYS A 353 20.65 -17.79 -7.06
C LYS A 353 19.53 -16.92 -7.57
N PRO A 354 19.87 -15.80 -8.24
CA PRO A 354 18.86 -14.97 -8.89
C PRO A 354 18.06 -15.77 -9.92
N LEU A 355 16.73 -15.61 -9.88
CA LEU A 355 15.84 -16.23 -10.86
C LEU A 355 15.78 -15.38 -12.12
N LYS A 356 16.39 -15.88 -13.22
CA LYS A 356 16.27 -15.28 -14.54
C LYS A 356 14.87 -15.53 -15.10
N LEU A 357 14.12 -14.47 -15.35
CA LEU A 357 12.79 -14.58 -15.96
C LEU A 357 12.89 -14.89 -17.44
N GLN A 358 12.03 -15.76 -17.94
CA GLN A 358 11.94 -16.15 -19.34
C GLN A 358 10.49 -16.00 -19.81
N MET A 359 10.00 -14.76 -19.88
CA MET A 359 8.59 -14.47 -20.17
C MET A 359 8.15 -14.90 -21.58
N ARG A 360 9.09 -15.05 -22.52
CA ARG A 360 8.84 -15.50 -23.90
C ARG A 360 8.98 -17.01 -24.09
N ASN A 361 9.44 -17.73 -23.08
CA ASN A 361 9.62 -19.17 -23.18
C ASN A 361 8.30 -19.91 -23.03
N SER A 362 7.73 -20.35 -24.14
CA SER A 362 6.42 -21.02 -24.18
C SER A 362 6.40 -22.36 -23.40
N GLU A 363 7.53 -23.04 -23.26
CA GLU A 363 7.63 -24.28 -22.48
C GLU A 363 7.47 -24.03 -20.98
N LEU A 364 8.00 -22.92 -20.49
CA LEU A 364 7.87 -22.50 -19.09
C LEU A 364 6.48 -21.96 -18.78
N HIS A 365 5.82 -21.35 -19.75
CA HIS A 365 4.57 -20.64 -19.51
C HIS A 365 3.32 -21.55 -19.59
N GLY A 366 3.43 -22.83 -19.92
CA GLY A 366 2.28 -23.71 -20.12
C GLY A 366 1.21 -23.12 -21.02
N TYR A 367 0.52 -23.98 -21.64
CA TYR A 367 -0.34 -23.65 -22.73
C TYR A 367 -1.63 -22.93 -22.27
N ASN A 368 -1.63 -21.60 -22.31
CA ASN A 368 -2.85 -20.83 -22.53
C ASN A 368 -2.53 -19.61 -23.41
N PRO A 369 -2.67 -19.72 -24.74
CA PRO A 369 -2.39 -18.62 -25.67
C PRO A 369 -3.25 -17.38 -25.41
N ASP A 370 -4.40 -17.52 -24.77
CA ASP A 370 -5.30 -16.41 -24.47
C ASP A 370 -4.77 -15.44 -23.39
N LEU A 371 -3.80 -15.90 -22.58
CA LEU A 371 -3.17 -15.04 -21.58
C LEU A 371 -2.07 -14.14 -22.15
N PHE A 372 -1.56 -14.42 -23.35
CA PHE A 372 -0.50 -13.63 -23.99
C PHE A 372 -1.00 -12.59 -24.99
N ASN A 373 -2.27 -12.60 -25.31
CA ASN A 373 -2.90 -11.68 -26.28
C ASN A 373 -3.67 -10.53 -25.60
N ARG A 374 -3.45 -10.27 -24.32
CA ARG A 374 -4.10 -9.16 -23.61
C ARG A 374 -3.12 -8.10 -23.18
#